data_fca61825cfe86367589e53c328360b69
#
_entry.id   fca61825cfe86367589e53c328360b69
#
_cell.length_a   1.000
_cell.length_b   1.000
_cell.length_c   1.000
_cell.angle_alpha   90.00
_cell.angle_beta   90.00
_cell.angle_gamma   90.00
#
_symmetry.space_group_name_H-M   'P 1'
#
loop_
_entity.id
_entity.type
_entity.pdbx_description
1 polymer ?
#
loop_
_entity_poly.entity_id
_entity_poly.type
_entity_poly.pdbx_seq_one_letter_code
_entity_poly.pdbx_strand_id
1 'polypeptide(L)'
;MFLKPDYNLKNIYEIDFTELKQQGIKCLMFDLDSTVMVSKSSNFLPETVEWFNSFIKDFEVAIISNNKNDKYIEEASKIAPCRVIGRADKPNPKIMESYLSSVGISPKEAVMIGDRPLTDILAGKLLGCKTILVGSINPHENLPTKIVRALERSTIRG
;
A
#
# COMPACT_ATOMS: atom_id res chain seq x y z
N MET A 1 -17.20 -8.61 8.29
CA MET A 1 -16.02 -9.49 8.18
C MET A 1 -14.74 -8.71 8.45
N PHE A 2 -13.85 -9.26 9.22
CA PHE A 2 -12.60 -8.59 9.64
C PHE A 2 -11.71 -8.12 8.48
N LEU A 3 -11.63 -8.93 7.40
CA LEU A 3 -10.79 -8.59 6.24
C LEU A 3 -11.47 -7.66 5.23
N LYS A 4 -12.67 -7.17 5.53
CA LYS A 4 -13.33 -6.23 4.63
C LYS A 4 -12.60 -4.88 4.66
N PRO A 5 -12.09 -4.39 3.50
CA PRO A 5 -11.46 -3.07 3.46
C PRO A 5 -12.50 -1.97 3.61
N ASP A 6 -12.04 -0.77 4.00
CA ASP A 6 -12.91 0.40 4.01
C ASP A 6 -13.29 0.82 2.59
N TYR A 7 -12.36 0.65 1.64
CA TYR A 7 -12.61 0.88 0.21
C TYR A 7 -12.05 -0.28 -0.60
N ASN A 8 -12.76 -0.67 -1.64
CA ASN A 8 -12.33 -1.72 -2.59
C ASN A 8 -12.40 -1.13 -4.00
N LEU A 9 -11.25 -0.75 -4.55
CA LEU A 9 -11.14 -0.02 -5.80
C LEU A 9 -10.49 -0.87 -6.88
N LYS A 10 -10.74 -0.53 -8.15
CA LYS A 10 -10.16 -1.25 -9.29
C LYS A 10 -8.65 -1.03 -9.39
N ASN A 11 -8.19 0.19 -9.07
CA ASN A 11 -6.77 0.55 -9.12
C ASN A 11 -6.51 1.76 -8.23
N ILE A 12 -5.24 2.09 -8.05
CA ILE A 12 -4.82 3.20 -7.19
C ILE A 12 -5.33 4.56 -7.68
N TYR A 13 -5.57 4.71 -8.98
CA TYR A 13 -5.97 6.00 -9.56
C TYR A 13 -7.40 6.38 -9.19
N GLU A 14 -8.19 5.46 -8.65
CA GLU A 14 -9.55 5.73 -8.18
C GLU A 14 -9.60 6.28 -6.75
N ILE A 15 -8.47 6.39 -6.07
CA ILE A 15 -8.43 6.89 -4.69
C ILE A 15 -8.82 8.36 -4.66
N ASP A 16 -9.80 8.69 -3.82
CA ASP A 16 -10.24 10.08 -3.62
C ASP A 16 -9.48 10.70 -2.44
N PHE A 17 -8.39 11.40 -2.75
CA PHE A 17 -7.54 12.01 -1.73
C PHE A 17 -8.22 13.18 -1.01
N THR A 18 -9.14 13.87 -1.68
CA THR A 18 -9.91 14.96 -1.05
C THR A 18 -10.77 14.39 0.06
N GLU A 19 -11.45 13.27 -0.19
CA GLU A 19 -12.27 12.61 0.82
C GLU A 19 -11.41 12.14 2.00
N LEU A 20 -10.26 11.52 1.74
CA LEU A 20 -9.35 11.08 2.80
C LEU A 20 -8.90 12.25 3.67
N LYS A 21 -8.56 13.37 3.05
CA LYS A 21 -8.16 14.57 3.78
C LYS A 21 -9.28 15.10 4.66
N GLN A 22 -10.51 15.11 4.14
CA GLN A 22 -11.68 15.54 4.90
C GLN A 22 -11.97 14.62 6.08
N GLN A 23 -11.60 13.34 6.00
CA GLN A 23 -11.75 12.38 7.08
C GLN A 23 -10.62 12.46 8.12
N GLY A 24 -9.68 13.38 7.97
CA GLY A 24 -8.57 13.57 8.91
C GLY A 24 -7.37 12.69 8.64
N ILE A 25 -7.27 12.06 7.47
CA ILE A 25 -6.10 11.26 7.10
C ILE A 25 -4.92 12.18 6.84
N LYS A 26 -3.79 11.85 7.45
CA LYS A 26 -2.53 12.61 7.35
C LYS A 26 -1.40 11.79 6.73
N CYS A 27 -1.51 10.45 6.75
CA CYS A 27 -0.47 9.56 6.27
C CYS A 27 -1.03 8.51 5.34
N LEU A 28 -0.33 8.29 4.22
CA LEU A 28 -0.64 7.25 3.25
C LEU A 28 0.51 6.23 3.26
N MET A 29 0.18 4.96 3.45
CA MET A 29 1.13 3.86 3.38
C MET A 29 0.73 2.96 2.21
N PHE A 30 1.61 2.79 1.25
CA PHE A 30 1.38 1.97 0.06
C PHE A 30 2.24 0.72 0.07
N ASP A 31 1.69 -0.40 -0.38
CA ASP A 31 2.51 -1.54 -0.76
C ASP A 31 3.31 -1.19 -2.03
N LEU A 32 4.44 -1.84 -2.25
CA LEU A 32 5.34 -1.55 -3.39
C LEU A 32 4.97 -2.39 -4.61
N ASP A 33 5.31 -3.66 -4.58
CA ASP A 33 5.16 -4.55 -5.73
C ASP A 33 3.69 -4.82 -6.03
N SER A 34 3.32 -4.68 -7.30
CA SER A 34 1.96 -4.88 -7.81
C SER A 34 0.95 -3.82 -7.38
N THR A 35 1.29 -2.90 -6.47
CA THR A 35 0.41 -1.80 -6.05
C THR A 35 0.81 -0.49 -6.72
N VAL A 36 2.02 -0.03 -6.48
CA VAL A 36 2.52 1.24 -7.07
C VAL A 36 3.66 1.03 -8.06
N MET A 37 4.20 -0.17 -8.13
CA MET A 37 5.27 -0.54 -9.04
C MET A 37 4.97 -1.90 -9.64
N VAL A 38 5.29 -2.10 -10.92
CA VAL A 38 5.19 -3.42 -11.52
C VAL A 38 6.11 -4.38 -10.76
N SER A 39 5.60 -5.54 -10.38
CA SER A 39 6.29 -6.46 -9.49
C SER A 39 7.71 -6.78 -9.98
N LYS A 40 8.69 -6.61 -9.09
CA LYS A 40 10.11 -6.94 -9.32
C LYS A 40 10.74 -6.21 -10.51
N SER A 41 10.13 -5.10 -10.96
CA SER A 41 10.64 -4.35 -12.12
C SER A 41 11.75 -3.37 -11.76
N SER A 42 11.83 -2.95 -10.49
CA SER A 42 12.70 -1.86 -10.01
C SER A 42 12.41 -0.52 -10.68
N ASN A 43 11.23 -0.37 -11.29
CA ASN A 43 10.84 0.85 -11.98
C ASN A 43 9.40 1.23 -11.68
N PHE A 44 9.18 2.53 -11.48
CA PHE A 44 7.84 3.09 -11.43
C PHE A 44 7.40 3.48 -12.84
N LEU A 45 6.13 3.25 -13.16
CA LEU A 45 5.57 3.73 -14.40
C LEU A 45 5.56 5.27 -14.39
N PRO A 46 5.83 5.95 -15.52
CA PRO A 46 5.80 7.42 -15.58
C PRO A 46 4.48 8.01 -15.07
N GLU A 47 3.35 7.42 -15.43
CA GLU A 47 2.04 7.86 -14.97
C GLU A 47 1.87 7.71 -13.45
N THR A 48 2.52 6.72 -12.85
CA THR A 48 2.46 6.51 -11.40
C THR A 48 3.25 7.59 -10.67
N VAL A 49 4.42 7.95 -11.18
CA VAL A 49 5.24 9.04 -10.60
C VAL A 49 4.48 10.36 -10.66
N GLU A 50 3.87 10.65 -11.81
CA GLU A 50 3.09 11.87 -12.01
C GLU A 50 1.89 11.89 -11.05
N TRP A 51 1.23 10.76 -10.88
CA TRP A 51 0.12 10.60 -9.95
C TRP A 51 0.54 10.89 -8.51
N PHE A 52 1.68 10.34 -8.04
CA PHE A 52 2.22 10.67 -6.72
C PHE A 52 2.44 12.16 -6.54
N ASN A 53 3.01 12.81 -7.55
CA ASN A 53 3.30 14.25 -7.48
C ASN A 53 2.04 15.09 -7.33
N SER A 54 0.89 14.57 -7.73
CA SER A 54 -0.38 15.30 -7.63
C SER A 54 -0.90 15.43 -6.19
N PHE A 55 -0.48 14.57 -5.27
CA PHE A 55 -1.00 14.61 -3.88
C PHE A 55 0.07 14.58 -2.79
N ILE A 56 1.33 14.27 -3.13
CA ILE A 56 2.37 13.99 -2.14
C ILE A 56 2.63 15.17 -1.18
N LYS A 57 2.30 16.37 -1.59
CA LYS A 57 2.49 17.58 -0.76
C LYS A 57 1.47 17.67 0.38
N ASP A 58 0.35 16.97 0.25
CA ASP A 58 -0.76 17.08 1.21
C ASP A 58 -0.73 16.03 2.31
N PHE A 59 0.19 15.06 2.23
CA PHE A 59 0.25 13.93 3.16
C PHE A 59 1.68 13.55 3.48
N GLU A 60 1.88 12.92 4.64
CA GLU A 60 3.05 12.09 4.86
C GLU A 60 2.85 10.81 4.05
N VAL A 61 3.85 10.39 3.25
CA VAL A 61 3.71 9.22 2.37
C VAL A 61 4.90 8.29 2.51
N ALA A 62 4.62 7.00 2.63
CA ALA A 62 5.66 5.98 2.62
C ALA A 62 5.18 4.74 1.86
N ILE A 63 6.13 4.03 1.29
CA ILE A 63 5.92 2.72 0.67
C ILE A 63 6.45 1.67 1.63
N ILE A 64 5.62 0.68 1.94
CA ILE A 64 5.90 -0.34 2.97
C ILE A 64 5.92 -1.71 2.30
N SER A 65 7.09 -2.29 2.15
CA SER A 65 7.29 -3.54 1.40
C SER A 65 7.74 -4.70 2.29
N ASN A 66 7.24 -5.89 1.98
CA ASN A 66 7.72 -7.13 2.61
C ASN A 66 9.01 -7.67 1.98
N ASN A 67 9.50 -7.03 0.93
CA ASN A 67 10.71 -7.49 0.26
C ASN A 67 11.90 -7.46 1.22
N LYS A 68 12.66 -8.58 1.27
CA LYS A 68 13.82 -8.73 2.15
C LYS A 68 15.15 -8.48 1.45
N ASN A 69 15.12 -8.19 0.16
CA ASN A 69 16.32 -7.86 -0.61
C ASN A 69 16.66 -6.38 -0.43
N ASP A 70 17.64 -6.10 0.41
CA ASP A 70 18.02 -4.73 0.75
C ASP A 70 18.48 -3.93 -0.46
N LYS A 71 19.15 -4.57 -1.41
CA LYS A 71 19.57 -3.91 -2.66
C LYS A 71 18.39 -3.47 -3.50
N TYR A 72 17.37 -4.33 -3.62
CA TYR A 72 16.15 -4.01 -4.35
C TYR A 72 15.43 -2.82 -3.71
N ILE A 73 15.32 -2.83 -2.39
CA ILE A 73 14.69 -1.74 -1.63
C ILE A 73 15.49 -0.44 -1.79
N GLU A 74 16.81 -0.52 -1.73
CA GLU A 74 17.67 0.65 -1.93
C GLU A 74 17.49 1.25 -3.34
N GLU A 75 17.46 0.40 -4.36
CA GLU A 75 17.22 0.84 -5.74
C GLU A 75 15.85 1.49 -5.88
N ALA A 76 14.81 0.89 -5.30
CA ALA A 76 13.46 1.48 -5.31
C ALA A 76 13.45 2.83 -4.58
N SER A 77 14.17 2.95 -3.45
CA SER A 77 14.25 4.20 -2.68
C SER A 77 14.85 5.34 -3.48
N LYS A 78 15.80 5.05 -4.38
CA LYS A 78 16.46 6.09 -5.19
C LYS A 78 15.54 6.73 -6.21
N ILE A 79 14.55 5.98 -6.70
CA ILE A 79 13.65 6.45 -7.76
C ILE A 79 12.24 6.78 -7.25
N ALA A 80 11.91 6.35 -6.04
CA ALA A 80 10.59 6.60 -5.46
C ALA A 80 10.42 8.09 -5.11
N PRO A 81 9.19 8.61 -5.24
CA PRO A 81 8.91 10.00 -4.84
C PRO A 81 8.77 10.18 -3.34
N CYS A 82 8.89 9.11 -2.56
CA CYS A 82 8.72 9.12 -1.11
C CYS A 82 9.61 8.06 -0.46
N ARG A 83 9.55 7.97 0.88
CA ARG A 83 10.31 6.99 1.64
C ARG A 83 9.86 5.56 1.30
N VAL A 84 10.82 4.64 1.18
CA VAL A 84 10.55 3.21 0.97
C VAL A 84 11.13 2.43 2.14
N ILE A 85 10.30 1.60 2.77
CA ILE A 85 10.68 0.77 3.92
C ILE A 85 10.50 -0.70 3.50
N GLY A 86 11.60 -1.46 3.57
CA GLY A 86 11.57 -2.90 3.32
C GLY A 86 11.42 -3.70 4.61
N ARG A 87 11.36 -5.03 4.48
CA ARG A 87 11.30 -5.97 5.59
C ARG A 87 10.16 -5.68 6.57
N ALA A 88 9.03 -5.22 6.04
CA ALA A 88 7.90 -4.80 6.87
C ALA A 88 7.20 -5.97 7.59
N ASP A 89 7.38 -7.19 7.10
CA ASP A 89 6.81 -8.39 7.69
C ASP A 89 5.28 -8.36 7.84
N LYS A 90 4.59 -7.67 6.89
CA LYS A 90 3.13 -7.64 6.90
C LYS A 90 2.57 -9.07 6.79
N PRO A 91 1.54 -9.47 7.52
CA PRO A 91 0.59 -8.61 8.24
C PRO A 91 1.02 -8.18 9.65
N ASN A 92 2.25 -8.50 10.10
CA ASN A 92 2.74 -8.00 11.39
C ASN A 92 2.81 -6.46 11.31
N PRO A 93 2.10 -5.71 12.18
CA PRO A 93 2.03 -4.27 12.05
C PRO A 93 3.19 -3.50 12.68
N LYS A 94 4.16 -4.17 13.29
CA LYS A 94 5.21 -3.50 14.10
C LYS A 94 6.02 -2.46 13.33
N ILE A 95 6.45 -2.78 12.10
CA ILE A 95 7.26 -1.85 11.29
C ILE A 95 6.42 -0.63 10.88
N MET A 96 5.17 -0.86 10.50
CA MET A 96 4.24 0.23 10.18
C MET A 96 3.98 1.11 11.40
N GLU A 97 3.80 0.50 12.57
CA GLU A 97 3.60 1.21 13.82
C GLU A 97 4.82 2.08 14.17
N SER A 98 6.03 1.51 14.03
CA SER A 98 7.27 2.26 14.26
C SER A 98 7.40 3.45 13.32
N TYR A 99 7.04 3.28 12.06
CA TYR A 99 7.05 4.36 11.10
C TYR A 99 6.10 5.48 11.51
N LEU A 100 4.84 5.15 11.83
CA LEU A 100 3.85 6.14 12.24
C LEU A 100 4.31 6.90 13.50
N SER A 101 4.89 6.19 14.46
CA SER A 101 5.44 6.82 15.66
C SER A 101 6.55 7.81 15.32
N SER A 102 7.41 7.44 14.37
CA SER A 102 8.53 8.29 13.97
C SER A 102 8.11 9.60 13.33
N VAL A 103 6.93 9.64 12.71
CA VAL A 103 6.39 10.84 12.06
C VAL A 103 5.27 11.51 12.87
N GLY A 104 4.99 10.99 14.07
CA GLY A 104 4.03 11.61 14.98
C GLY A 104 2.57 11.51 14.54
N ILE A 105 2.22 10.45 13.83
CA ILE A 105 0.86 10.24 13.30
C ILE A 105 0.25 9.01 13.95
N SER A 106 -1.00 9.13 14.40
CA SER A 106 -1.70 7.99 14.99
C SER A 106 -2.25 7.06 13.91
N PRO A 107 -2.48 5.77 14.22
CA PRO A 107 -3.08 4.84 13.27
C PRO A 107 -4.40 5.32 12.68
N LYS A 108 -5.24 6.00 13.46
CA LYS A 108 -6.53 6.53 12.98
C LYS A 108 -6.39 7.60 11.92
N GLU A 109 -5.22 8.22 11.83
CA GLU A 109 -4.92 9.27 10.86
C GLU A 109 -4.17 8.74 9.64
N ALA A 110 -4.07 7.42 9.52
CA ALA A 110 -3.32 6.76 8.46
C ALA A 110 -4.20 5.77 7.69
N VAL A 111 -3.80 5.50 6.45
CA VAL A 111 -4.43 4.49 5.63
C VAL A 111 -3.38 3.56 5.03
N MET A 112 -3.68 2.25 5.00
CA MET A 112 -2.86 1.26 4.31
C MET A 112 -3.52 0.90 2.98
N ILE A 113 -2.77 1.00 1.91
CA ILE A 113 -3.24 0.79 0.54
C ILE A 113 -2.42 -0.33 -0.08
N GLY A 114 -3.09 -1.37 -0.53
CA GLY A 114 -2.40 -2.49 -1.15
C GLY A 114 -3.34 -3.41 -1.91
N ASP A 115 -2.78 -4.41 -2.57
CA ASP A 115 -3.52 -5.31 -3.44
C ASP A 115 -3.74 -6.70 -2.85
N ARG A 116 -3.26 -6.95 -1.62
CA ARG A 116 -3.33 -8.26 -0.99
C ARG A 116 -4.07 -8.21 0.36
N PRO A 117 -5.27 -8.84 0.43
CA PRO A 117 -6.03 -8.85 1.68
C PRO A 117 -5.29 -9.44 2.88
N LEU A 118 -4.59 -10.56 2.72
CA LEU A 118 -3.96 -11.27 3.85
C LEU A 118 -2.65 -10.65 4.34
N THR A 119 -2.10 -9.69 3.62
CA THR A 119 -0.92 -8.95 4.07
C THR A 119 -1.24 -7.49 4.31
N ASP A 120 -1.66 -6.76 3.27
CA ASP A 120 -1.84 -5.32 3.35
C ASP A 120 -3.06 -4.92 4.18
N ILE A 121 -4.22 -5.48 3.87
CA ILE A 121 -5.46 -5.12 4.55
C ILE A 121 -5.43 -5.61 6.00
N LEU A 122 -4.98 -6.84 6.21
CA LEU A 122 -4.88 -7.40 7.56
C LEU A 122 -3.91 -6.58 8.42
N ALA A 123 -2.75 -6.19 7.89
CA ALA A 123 -1.80 -5.34 8.62
C ALA A 123 -2.44 -4.02 9.03
N GLY A 124 -3.14 -3.37 8.10
CA GLY A 124 -3.85 -2.12 8.39
C GLY A 124 -4.91 -2.29 9.48
N LYS A 125 -5.68 -3.37 9.40
CA LYS A 125 -6.71 -3.68 10.41
C LYS A 125 -6.11 -3.93 11.79
N LEU A 126 -5.03 -4.71 11.86
CA LEU A 126 -4.35 -5.00 13.13
C LEU A 126 -3.76 -3.74 13.74
N LEU A 127 -3.29 -2.81 12.93
CA LEU A 127 -2.73 -1.55 13.41
C LEU A 127 -3.80 -0.54 13.80
N GLY A 128 -5.01 -0.67 13.28
CA GLY A 128 -6.10 0.27 13.52
C GLY A 128 -6.18 1.39 12.48
N CYS A 129 -5.58 1.18 11.32
CA CYS A 129 -5.64 2.14 10.20
C CYS A 129 -6.87 1.93 9.34
N LYS A 130 -7.23 2.95 8.57
CA LYS A 130 -8.13 2.81 7.44
C LYS A 130 -7.45 1.95 6.38
N THR A 131 -8.21 1.21 5.59
CA THR A 131 -7.66 0.29 4.58
C THR A 131 -8.32 0.49 3.23
N ILE A 132 -7.50 0.42 2.18
CA ILE A 132 -7.95 0.49 0.78
C ILE A 132 -7.36 -0.68 0.02
N LEU A 133 -8.23 -1.56 -0.48
CA LEU A 133 -7.82 -2.65 -1.35
C LEU A 133 -7.91 -2.16 -2.79
N VAL A 134 -6.84 -2.34 -3.55
CA VAL A 134 -6.78 -1.96 -4.97
C VAL A 134 -6.42 -3.16 -5.83
N GLY A 135 -6.76 -3.09 -7.11
CA GLY A 135 -6.33 -4.09 -8.06
C GLY A 135 -4.84 -3.95 -8.36
N SER A 136 -4.22 -5.06 -8.78
CA SER A 136 -2.81 -5.07 -9.16
C SER A 136 -2.57 -4.22 -10.41
N ILE A 137 -1.45 -3.50 -10.45
CA ILE A 137 -1.03 -2.75 -11.65
C ILE A 137 -0.23 -3.62 -12.62
N ASN A 138 0.05 -4.89 -12.29
CA ASN A 138 0.78 -5.78 -13.18
C ASN A 138 -0.07 -6.06 -14.42
N PRO A 139 0.41 -5.75 -15.64
CA PRO A 139 -0.36 -6.03 -16.85
C PRO A 139 -0.49 -7.52 -17.14
N HIS A 140 0.49 -8.33 -16.69
CA HIS A 140 0.54 -9.76 -16.93
C HIS A 140 0.95 -10.49 -15.66
N GLU A 141 -0.02 -10.95 -14.88
CA GLU A 141 0.23 -11.81 -13.75
C GLU A 141 0.21 -13.28 -14.21
N ASN A 142 1.08 -14.11 -13.63
CA ASN A 142 1.02 -15.53 -13.89
C ASN A 142 -0.22 -16.13 -13.21
N LEU A 143 -0.68 -17.27 -13.72
CA LEU A 143 -1.89 -17.91 -13.24
C LEU A 143 -1.90 -18.21 -11.74
N PRO A 144 -0.82 -18.75 -11.13
CA PRO A 144 -0.81 -19.00 -9.69
C PRO A 144 -1.07 -17.73 -8.86
N THR A 145 -0.47 -16.61 -9.23
CA THR A 145 -0.67 -15.34 -8.53
C THR A 145 -2.12 -14.88 -8.65
N LYS A 146 -2.71 -15.00 -9.84
CA LYS A 146 -4.12 -14.64 -10.07
C LYS A 146 -5.06 -15.49 -9.23
N ILE A 147 -4.79 -16.78 -9.13
CA ILE A 147 -5.59 -17.70 -8.32
C ILE A 147 -5.51 -17.33 -6.84
N VAL A 148 -4.31 -17.08 -6.32
CA VAL A 148 -4.11 -16.69 -4.93
C VAL A 148 -4.88 -15.41 -4.62
N ARG A 149 -4.79 -14.38 -5.49
CA ARG A 149 -5.51 -13.13 -5.29
C ARG A 149 -7.02 -13.34 -5.34
N ALA A 150 -7.51 -14.17 -6.25
CA ALA A 150 -8.93 -14.47 -6.33
C ALA A 150 -9.43 -15.14 -5.05
N LEU A 151 -8.67 -16.09 -4.51
CA LEU A 151 -9.02 -16.77 -3.26
C LEU A 151 -8.99 -15.80 -2.07
N GLU A 152 -7.98 -14.94 -1.98
CA GLU A 152 -7.90 -13.92 -0.94
C GLU A 152 -9.10 -12.97 -1.00
N ARG A 153 -9.46 -12.53 -2.20
CA ARG A 153 -10.61 -11.63 -2.38
C ARG A 153 -11.93 -12.29 -2.05
N SER A 154 -12.06 -13.59 -2.28
CA SER A 154 -13.29 -14.31 -1.93
C SER A 154 -13.56 -14.30 -0.43
N THR A 155 -12.53 -14.18 0.40
CA THR A 155 -12.69 -14.12 1.86
C THR A 155 -13.31 -12.82 2.35
N ILE A 156 -13.31 -11.77 1.54
CA ILE A 156 -13.88 -10.46 1.92
C ILE A 156 -15.29 -10.26 1.40
N ARG A 157 -15.81 -11.17 0.60
CA ARG A 157 -17.14 -11.09 -0.01
C ARG A 157 -18.24 -11.79 0.78
N GLY A 158 -17.87 -12.49 1.80
CA GLY A 158 -18.77 -13.29 2.62
C GLY A 158 -19.81 -12.54 3.43
#